data_072eb4a311aadc4f984ab77189c7abd5
#
_entry.id   072eb4a311aadc4f984ab77189c7abd5
#
_cell.length_a   1.000
_cell.length_b   1.000
_cell.length_c   1.000
_cell.angle_alpha   90.00
_cell.angle_beta   90.00
_cell.angle_gamma   90.00
#
_symmetry.space_group_name_H-M   'P 1'
#
loop_
_entity.id
_entity.type
_entity.pdbx_description
1 polymer ?
#
loop_
_entity_poly.entity_id
_entity_poly.type
_entity_poly.pdbx_seq_one_letter_code
_entity_poly.pdbx_strand_id
1 'polypeptide(L)'
;MNELETLTQKNSTMKQGKLFEDKIEFIHLETIIGSGYETLIAELALDDKIAYRAARKNMQIHSAIVLKLNDEFSGFFTFQVNHEVGEFCLLQSAMYKDKKDVAIYSDMVNEIIKQNTYGYPMVMTVSRKHDLEKPSVFHALGFQTYLVKSDFEYMVHGKLEQVRLKLLAHIAMTNLWNSTKGDWLKIKKEWNAKIEDAGERHNIDNPKYATREGCWQGSSGFSNVVLSKRKVEDGKIKVDNKKSLNGNASVLDPTACEVILRMFMPTDGVRVYNPFGGGVQFGYVTGASGYEYMATEIRKNQCDANNALCSDFYNTKWIQADSSTYEPKQKYDLIFSCPPYYRVEKYLDYDGNPPEGEINHLATYDEFRDTLFSGYKKAINVMNENTFFVVMTGDSRDKNGAYYGCEAEHELFFKEQRLHIYNRIVYLESEFTRRAQAKKTLHHRKFPKCEQKILVFYKGDMKKIKELYPNIGRL
;
A
#
# COMPACT_ATOMS: atom_id res chain seq x y z
N MET A 1 -20.44 -1.94 27.66
CA MET A 1 -21.57 -2.21 26.75
C MET A 1 -21.68 -1.00 25.84
N ASN A 2 -21.29 -1.21 24.58
CA ASN A 2 -21.08 -0.13 23.62
C ASN A 2 -22.40 0.40 23.06
N GLU A 3 -22.45 1.68 22.71
CA GLU A 3 -23.59 2.33 22.06
C GLU A 3 -24.10 1.56 20.81
N LEU A 4 -23.26 0.78 20.16
CA LEU A 4 -23.63 -0.09 19.03
C LEU A 4 -24.56 -1.23 19.43
N GLU A 5 -24.38 -1.86 20.61
CA GLU A 5 -25.31 -2.88 21.13
C GLU A 5 -26.65 -2.26 21.49
N THR A 6 -26.64 -1.01 21.95
CA THR A 6 -27.87 -0.28 22.28
C THR A 6 -28.64 0.14 21.00
N LEU A 7 -27.93 0.45 19.92
CA LEU A 7 -28.55 0.71 18.60
C LEU A 7 -29.11 -0.57 17.98
N THR A 8 -28.39 -1.69 18.10
CA THR A 8 -28.86 -2.99 17.57
C THR A 8 -30.07 -3.50 18.37
N GLN A 9 -30.08 -3.31 19.71
CA GLN A 9 -31.23 -3.66 20.53
C GLN A 9 -32.43 -2.70 20.34
N LYS A 10 -32.18 -1.39 20.16
CA LYS A 10 -33.27 -0.44 19.82
C LYS A 10 -33.87 -0.74 18.44
N ASN A 11 -33.04 -1.09 17.47
CA ASN A 11 -33.53 -1.46 16.12
C ASN A 11 -34.28 -2.80 16.14
N SER A 12 -33.90 -3.77 17.00
CA SER A 12 -34.66 -5.02 17.13
C SER A 12 -36.03 -4.81 17.81
N THR A 13 -36.16 -3.84 18.69
CA THR A 13 -37.43 -3.51 19.34
C THR A 13 -38.33 -2.64 18.46
N MET A 14 -37.78 -1.79 17.58
CA MET A 14 -38.56 -1.09 16.56
C MET A 14 -39.01 -2.03 15.40
N LYS A 15 -38.29 -3.14 15.14
CA LYS A 15 -38.70 -4.16 14.15
C LYS A 15 -40.06 -4.80 14.47
N GLN A 16 -40.47 -4.91 15.72
CA GLN A 16 -41.74 -5.59 16.06
C GLN A 16 -43.00 -4.74 15.82
N GLY A 17 -42.91 -3.39 15.70
CA GLY A 17 -44.10 -2.53 15.61
C GLY A 17 -44.53 -2.10 14.21
N LYS A 18 -43.62 -2.01 13.24
CA LYS A 18 -43.92 -1.53 11.86
C LYS A 18 -43.81 -2.59 10.77
N LEU A 19 -43.02 -3.64 10.96
CA LEU A 19 -42.76 -4.66 9.94
C LEU A 19 -43.89 -5.68 9.76
N PHE A 20 -44.92 -5.67 10.59
CA PHE A 20 -46.06 -6.62 10.47
C PHE A 20 -47.19 -6.12 9.59
N GLU A 21 -47.15 -4.87 9.10
CA GLU A 21 -48.21 -4.29 8.24
C GLU A 21 -47.78 -4.14 6.78
N ASP A 22 -46.47 -4.02 6.46
CA ASP A 22 -46.02 -3.80 5.08
C ASP A 22 -45.56 -5.10 4.40
N LYS A 23 -46.19 -5.37 3.23
CA LYS A 23 -45.77 -6.47 2.36
C LYS A 23 -44.51 -6.04 1.61
N ILE A 24 -43.35 -6.67 1.94
CA ILE A 24 -42.07 -6.44 1.28
C ILE A 24 -41.83 -7.53 0.24
N GLU A 25 -41.58 -7.14 -1.01
CA GLU A 25 -41.26 -8.05 -2.10
C GLU A 25 -39.99 -7.59 -2.82
N PHE A 26 -39.07 -8.52 -3.09
CA PHE A 26 -37.87 -8.31 -3.90
C PHE A 26 -38.01 -9.03 -5.24
N ILE A 27 -37.94 -8.28 -6.34
CA ILE A 27 -38.02 -8.82 -7.70
C ILE A 27 -36.65 -8.81 -8.32
N HIS A 28 -36.17 -9.96 -8.75
CA HIS A 28 -34.87 -10.12 -9.40
C HIS A 28 -35.01 -9.99 -10.90
N LEU A 29 -34.26 -9.08 -11.48
CA LEU A 29 -34.20 -8.84 -12.91
C LEU A 29 -32.83 -9.23 -13.45
N GLU A 30 -32.76 -10.21 -14.36
CA GLU A 30 -31.51 -10.55 -15.04
C GLU A 30 -31.06 -9.45 -15.96
N THR A 31 -32.00 -8.75 -16.60
CA THR A 31 -31.79 -7.55 -17.41
C THR A 31 -32.85 -6.50 -17.09
N ILE A 32 -32.48 -5.22 -17.11
CA ILE A 32 -33.40 -4.13 -16.85
C ILE A 32 -34.26 -3.89 -18.08
N ILE A 33 -33.71 -3.94 -19.28
CA ILE A 33 -34.43 -3.72 -20.55
C ILE A 33 -35.34 -4.91 -20.80
N GLY A 34 -36.62 -4.60 -21.11
CA GLY A 34 -37.68 -5.60 -21.35
C GLY A 34 -38.34 -6.13 -20.08
N SER A 35 -37.92 -5.67 -18.89
CA SER A 35 -38.50 -6.09 -17.62
C SER A 35 -39.80 -5.43 -17.22
N GLY A 36 -40.16 -4.32 -17.89
CA GLY A 36 -41.29 -3.45 -17.50
C GLY A 36 -40.98 -2.46 -16.38
N TYR A 37 -39.80 -2.47 -15.81
CA TYR A 37 -39.34 -1.57 -14.74
C TYR A 37 -38.42 -0.45 -15.24
N GLU A 38 -38.06 -0.43 -16.52
CA GLU A 38 -37.10 0.53 -17.09
C GLU A 38 -37.45 1.97 -16.80
N THR A 39 -38.73 2.33 -17.01
CA THR A 39 -39.21 3.70 -16.82
C THR A 39 -39.16 4.10 -15.36
N LEU A 40 -39.64 3.22 -14.47
CA LEU A 40 -39.66 3.48 -13.02
C LEU A 40 -38.24 3.60 -12.43
N ILE A 41 -37.31 2.74 -12.87
CA ILE A 41 -35.90 2.82 -12.49
C ILE A 41 -35.27 4.12 -13.02
N ALA A 42 -35.57 4.50 -14.27
CA ALA A 42 -35.06 5.72 -14.87
C ALA A 42 -35.61 6.98 -14.18
N GLU A 43 -36.87 7.01 -13.83
CA GLU A 43 -37.52 8.14 -13.14
C GLU A 43 -36.94 8.29 -11.71
N LEU A 44 -36.84 7.22 -10.96
CA LEU A 44 -36.25 7.26 -9.61
C LEU A 44 -34.77 7.62 -9.63
N ALA A 45 -34.01 7.18 -10.65
CA ALA A 45 -32.64 7.56 -10.87
C ALA A 45 -32.47 9.03 -11.29
N LEU A 46 -33.49 9.67 -11.87
CA LEU A 46 -33.46 11.09 -12.24
C LEU A 46 -33.44 12.03 -11.05
N ASP A 47 -34.05 11.65 -9.95
CA ASP A 47 -33.98 12.43 -8.70
C ASP A 47 -32.54 12.49 -8.11
N ASP A 48 -31.69 11.57 -8.52
CA ASP A 48 -30.26 11.60 -8.26
C ASP A 48 -29.50 11.92 -9.57
N LYS A 49 -29.14 13.18 -9.78
CA LYS A 49 -28.51 13.66 -11.02
C LYS A 49 -27.23 12.95 -11.44
N ILE A 50 -26.55 12.30 -10.51
CA ILE A 50 -25.32 11.53 -10.76
C ILE A 50 -25.68 10.13 -11.28
N ALA A 51 -26.71 9.54 -10.72
CA ALA A 51 -27.20 8.23 -11.02
C ALA A 51 -27.79 8.13 -12.46
N TYR A 52 -28.46 9.16 -12.93
CA TYR A 52 -29.12 9.17 -14.25
C TYR A 52 -28.18 8.94 -15.43
N ARG A 53 -26.99 9.55 -15.43
CA ARG A 53 -26.01 9.37 -16.52
C ARG A 53 -25.43 7.96 -16.56
N ALA A 54 -25.22 7.35 -15.39
CA ALA A 54 -24.73 5.99 -15.29
C ALA A 54 -25.81 4.96 -15.66
N ALA A 55 -27.05 5.14 -15.18
CA ALA A 55 -28.15 4.25 -15.46
C ALA A 55 -28.48 4.17 -16.97
N ARG A 56 -28.60 5.32 -17.65
CA ARG A 56 -28.92 5.35 -19.07
C ARG A 56 -27.90 4.72 -20.00
N LYS A 57 -26.61 4.81 -19.62
CA LYS A 57 -25.51 4.23 -20.42
C LYS A 57 -25.40 2.71 -20.27
N ASN A 58 -25.91 2.15 -19.17
CA ASN A 58 -25.60 0.80 -18.74
C ASN A 58 -26.85 -0.10 -18.57
N MET A 59 -28.07 0.39 -18.85
CA MET A 59 -29.31 -0.39 -18.71
C MET A 59 -29.34 -1.72 -19.49
N GLN A 60 -28.49 -1.83 -20.52
CA GLN A 60 -28.46 -3.03 -21.40
C GLN A 60 -27.76 -4.24 -20.84
N ILE A 61 -26.91 -4.07 -19.82
CA ILE A 61 -26.00 -5.12 -19.35
C ILE A 61 -26.06 -5.38 -17.84
N HIS A 62 -26.99 -4.74 -17.13
CA HIS A 62 -27.06 -4.84 -15.69
C HIS A 62 -28.26 -5.61 -15.21
N SER A 63 -28.05 -6.41 -14.19
CA SER A 63 -29.09 -7.03 -13.37
C SER A 63 -29.57 -6.02 -12.33
N ALA A 64 -30.78 -6.21 -11.83
CA ALA A 64 -31.31 -5.37 -10.77
C ALA A 64 -32.13 -6.20 -9.76
N ILE A 65 -32.22 -5.67 -8.54
CA ILE A 65 -33.27 -6.03 -7.58
C ILE A 65 -34.19 -4.84 -7.45
N VAL A 66 -35.45 -5.07 -7.67
CA VAL A 66 -36.54 -4.10 -7.49
C VAL A 66 -37.22 -4.38 -6.15
N LEU A 67 -37.39 -3.33 -5.37
CA LEU A 67 -38.13 -3.35 -4.10
C LEU A 67 -39.59 -2.89 -4.37
N LYS A 68 -40.52 -3.71 -3.91
CA LYS A 68 -41.94 -3.30 -3.77
C LYS A 68 -42.32 -3.29 -2.30
N LEU A 69 -43.05 -2.26 -1.91
CA LEU A 69 -43.74 -2.16 -0.64
C LEU A 69 -45.25 -2.07 -0.92
N ASN A 70 -46.00 -3.01 -0.39
CA ASN A 70 -47.46 -3.08 -0.62
C ASN A 70 -47.87 -3.09 -2.11
N ASP A 71 -47.13 -3.89 -2.90
CA ASP A 71 -47.27 -4.04 -4.35
C ASP A 71 -46.87 -2.79 -5.19
N GLU A 72 -46.39 -1.71 -4.55
CA GLU A 72 -45.90 -0.50 -5.24
C GLU A 72 -44.37 -0.52 -5.38
N PHE A 73 -43.86 -0.12 -6.54
CA PHE A 73 -42.45 0.12 -6.77
C PHE A 73 -41.91 1.18 -5.78
N SER A 74 -40.88 0.84 -5.04
CA SER A 74 -40.39 1.66 -3.94
C SER A 74 -38.90 1.95 -4.01
N GLY A 75 -38.15 1.15 -4.74
CA GLY A 75 -36.73 1.31 -4.90
C GLY A 75 -36.08 0.27 -5.81
N PHE A 76 -34.79 0.45 -6.04
CA PHE A 76 -34.02 -0.52 -6.83
C PHE A 76 -32.55 -0.53 -6.41
N PHE A 77 -31.89 -1.61 -6.78
CA PHE A 77 -30.44 -1.75 -6.71
C PHE A 77 -29.93 -2.42 -7.99
N THR A 78 -28.96 -1.82 -8.66
CA THR A 78 -28.36 -2.39 -9.86
C THR A 78 -26.99 -2.99 -9.56
N PHE A 79 -26.65 -4.09 -10.21
CA PHE A 79 -25.38 -4.77 -10.04
C PHE A 79 -24.94 -5.43 -11.34
N GLN A 80 -23.65 -5.77 -11.41
CA GLN A 80 -23.07 -6.53 -12.51
C GLN A 80 -22.15 -7.60 -11.94
N VAL A 81 -22.27 -8.82 -12.44
CA VAL A 81 -21.33 -9.92 -12.16
C VAL A 81 -20.31 -9.97 -13.29
N ASN A 82 -19.04 -9.78 -12.95
CA ASN A 82 -17.96 -9.89 -13.91
C ASN A 82 -17.18 -11.18 -13.67
N HIS A 83 -17.49 -12.22 -14.43
CA HIS A 83 -16.86 -13.53 -14.31
C HIS A 83 -15.39 -13.54 -14.78
N GLU A 84 -14.99 -12.64 -15.67
CA GLU A 84 -13.62 -12.59 -16.17
C GLU A 84 -12.63 -12.16 -15.08
N VAL A 85 -13.05 -11.20 -14.25
CA VAL A 85 -12.22 -10.68 -13.15
C VAL A 85 -12.62 -11.22 -11.79
N GLY A 86 -13.70 -12.00 -11.72
CA GLY A 86 -14.21 -12.58 -10.48
C GLY A 86 -14.69 -11.50 -9.48
N GLU A 87 -15.51 -10.56 -9.93
CA GLU A 87 -16.05 -9.46 -9.11
C GLU A 87 -17.57 -9.35 -9.28
N PHE A 88 -18.21 -8.95 -8.18
CA PHE A 88 -19.60 -8.57 -8.13
C PHE A 88 -19.68 -7.06 -7.85
N CYS A 89 -19.96 -6.28 -8.88
CA CYS A 89 -19.98 -4.82 -8.78
C CYS A 89 -21.39 -4.32 -8.44
N LEU A 90 -21.54 -3.68 -7.29
CA LEU A 90 -22.74 -2.93 -6.94
C LEU A 90 -22.63 -1.54 -7.58
N LEU A 91 -23.61 -1.17 -8.40
CA LEU A 91 -23.50 0.00 -9.26
C LEU A 91 -24.29 1.17 -8.72
N GLN A 92 -25.58 0.95 -8.42
CA GLN A 92 -26.47 2.03 -8.07
C GLN A 92 -27.65 1.55 -7.25
N SER A 93 -28.11 2.39 -6.33
CA SER A 93 -29.34 2.16 -5.57
C SER A 93 -30.10 3.46 -5.34
N ALA A 94 -31.42 3.42 -5.41
CA ALA A 94 -32.27 4.52 -5.00
C ALA A 94 -33.58 4.01 -4.38
N MET A 95 -34.16 4.81 -3.48
CA MET A 95 -35.49 4.61 -2.89
C MET A 95 -36.23 5.95 -2.89
N TYR A 96 -37.54 5.93 -3.00
CA TYR A 96 -38.37 7.14 -2.85
C TYR A 96 -38.14 7.74 -1.44
N LYS A 97 -38.16 9.08 -1.35
CA LYS A 97 -37.81 9.82 -0.12
C LYS A 97 -38.77 9.52 1.04
N ASP A 98 -40.03 9.35 0.74
CA ASP A 98 -41.09 8.99 1.70
C ASP A 98 -41.04 7.55 2.19
N LYS A 99 -40.25 6.70 1.49
CA LYS A 99 -40.09 5.26 1.77
C LYS A 99 -38.67 4.94 2.21
N LYS A 100 -37.83 5.93 2.47
CA LYS A 100 -36.46 5.74 2.95
C LYS A 100 -36.45 5.25 4.39
N ASP A 101 -36.33 3.95 4.55
CA ASP A 101 -36.11 3.27 5.83
C ASP A 101 -34.78 2.51 5.79
N VAL A 102 -33.93 2.78 6.77
CA VAL A 102 -32.59 2.15 6.89
C VAL A 102 -32.70 0.63 7.00
N ALA A 103 -33.72 0.12 7.69
CA ALA A 103 -33.93 -1.32 7.83
C ALA A 103 -34.30 -1.96 6.48
N ILE A 104 -35.19 -1.36 5.74
CA ILE A 104 -35.60 -1.82 4.40
C ILE A 104 -34.44 -1.77 3.43
N TYR A 105 -33.65 -0.67 3.46
CA TYR A 105 -32.43 -0.56 2.66
C TYR A 105 -31.42 -1.64 2.99
N SER A 106 -31.23 -1.93 4.29
CA SER A 106 -30.37 -3.02 4.77
C SER A 106 -30.84 -4.39 4.27
N ASP A 107 -32.15 -4.66 4.28
CA ASP A 107 -32.74 -5.90 3.78
C ASP A 107 -32.54 -6.05 2.26
N MET A 108 -32.64 -4.95 1.50
CA MET A 108 -32.37 -4.93 0.06
C MET A 108 -30.89 -5.26 -0.24
N VAL A 109 -29.96 -4.72 0.53
CA VAL A 109 -28.54 -5.05 0.40
C VAL A 109 -28.25 -6.49 0.78
N ASN A 110 -28.89 -7.01 1.84
CA ASN A 110 -28.79 -8.41 2.22
C ASN A 110 -29.29 -9.34 1.12
N GLU A 111 -30.36 -8.97 0.42
CA GLU A 111 -30.87 -9.75 -0.70
C GLU A 111 -29.85 -9.83 -1.84
N ILE A 112 -29.13 -8.73 -2.12
CA ILE A 112 -28.04 -8.72 -3.11
C ILE A 112 -26.88 -9.62 -2.66
N ILE A 113 -26.51 -9.57 -1.37
CA ILE A 113 -25.43 -10.43 -0.83
C ILE A 113 -25.77 -11.92 -1.08
N LYS A 114 -27.03 -12.32 -0.92
CA LYS A 114 -27.50 -13.69 -1.20
C LYS A 114 -27.35 -14.09 -2.68
N GLN A 115 -27.46 -13.10 -3.61
CA GLN A 115 -27.27 -13.36 -5.04
C GLN A 115 -25.80 -13.65 -5.42
N ASN A 116 -24.87 -13.36 -4.55
CA ASN A 116 -23.46 -13.62 -4.80
C ASN A 116 -23.09 -15.11 -4.58
N THR A 117 -23.73 -15.99 -5.34
CA THR A 117 -23.57 -17.45 -5.26
C THR A 117 -22.14 -17.90 -5.65
N TYR A 118 -21.40 -17.07 -6.35
CA TYR A 118 -20.00 -17.33 -6.76
C TYR A 118 -18.98 -17.01 -5.68
N GLY A 119 -19.38 -16.35 -4.59
CA GLY A 119 -18.47 -15.93 -3.52
C GLY A 119 -17.44 -14.88 -3.98
N TYR A 120 -17.75 -14.12 -5.03
CA TYR A 120 -16.88 -13.05 -5.50
C TYR A 120 -16.87 -11.88 -4.50
N PRO A 121 -15.76 -11.12 -4.38
CA PRO A 121 -15.79 -9.87 -3.63
C PRO A 121 -16.80 -8.91 -4.25
N MET A 122 -17.71 -8.40 -3.43
CA MET A 122 -18.69 -7.39 -3.85
C MET A 122 -18.09 -6.02 -3.64
N VAL A 123 -17.92 -5.26 -4.71
CA VAL A 123 -17.32 -3.92 -4.68
C VAL A 123 -18.36 -2.84 -4.95
N MET A 124 -18.22 -1.72 -4.26
CA MET A 124 -19.10 -0.57 -4.46
C MET A 124 -18.40 0.76 -4.16
N THR A 125 -19.01 1.83 -4.63
CA THR A 125 -18.59 3.20 -4.35
C THR A 125 -19.75 3.98 -3.75
N VAL A 126 -19.55 4.58 -2.59
CA VAL A 126 -20.56 5.37 -1.88
C VAL A 126 -20.10 6.82 -1.78
N SER A 127 -21.01 7.77 -2.04
CA SER A 127 -20.75 9.19 -1.86
C SER A 127 -20.93 9.58 -0.37
N ARG A 128 -19.87 10.05 0.26
CA ARG A 128 -19.91 10.53 1.65
C ARG A 128 -20.69 11.85 1.80
N LYS A 129 -20.81 12.60 0.71
CA LYS A 129 -21.48 13.90 0.71
C LYS A 129 -22.98 13.79 0.48
N HIS A 130 -23.41 12.85 -0.35
CA HIS A 130 -24.82 12.72 -0.76
C HIS A 130 -25.55 11.58 -0.05
N ASP A 131 -24.80 10.62 0.51
CA ASP A 131 -25.35 9.41 1.11
C ASP A 131 -24.75 9.17 2.51
N LEU A 132 -24.94 10.12 3.42
CA LEU A 132 -24.32 10.10 4.77
C LEU A 132 -24.62 8.82 5.59
N GLU A 133 -25.79 8.22 5.39
CA GLU A 133 -26.22 7.03 6.13
C GLU A 133 -25.79 5.70 5.47
N LYS A 134 -25.58 5.69 4.16
CA LYS A 134 -25.25 4.47 3.42
C LYS A 134 -23.94 3.79 3.87
N PRO A 135 -22.82 4.53 4.11
CA PRO A 135 -21.60 3.89 4.60
C PRO A 135 -21.82 3.09 5.88
N SER A 136 -22.61 3.61 6.82
CA SER A 136 -22.91 2.94 8.09
C SER A 136 -23.68 1.64 7.88
N VAL A 137 -24.66 1.63 6.97
CA VAL A 137 -25.41 0.43 6.62
C VAL A 137 -24.49 -0.63 6.02
N PHE A 138 -23.63 -0.24 5.07
CA PHE A 138 -22.72 -1.20 4.46
C PHE A 138 -21.70 -1.76 5.45
N HIS A 139 -21.16 -0.93 6.34
CA HIS A 139 -20.28 -1.41 7.41
C HIS A 139 -20.99 -2.40 8.34
N ALA A 140 -22.24 -2.12 8.72
CA ALA A 140 -23.04 -3.02 9.54
C ALA A 140 -23.33 -4.39 8.86
N LEU A 141 -23.31 -4.41 7.52
CA LEU A 141 -23.49 -5.60 6.70
C LEU A 141 -22.16 -6.29 6.32
N GLY A 142 -21.05 -5.88 6.90
CA GLY A 142 -19.75 -6.52 6.71
C GLY A 142 -18.92 -5.99 5.54
N PHE A 143 -19.33 -4.86 4.92
CA PHE A 143 -18.47 -4.19 3.96
C PHE A 143 -17.32 -3.46 4.66
N GLN A 144 -16.17 -3.50 4.07
CA GLN A 144 -14.95 -2.85 4.55
C GLN A 144 -14.49 -1.78 3.56
N THR A 145 -14.12 -0.61 4.07
CA THR A 145 -13.55 0.46 3.23
C THR A 145 -12.11 0.10 2.89
N TYR A 146 -11.79 0.06 1.60
CA TYR A 146 -10.42 -0.17 1.14
C TYR A 146 -9.75 1.06 0.51
N LEU A 147 -10.53 2.08 0.18
CA LEU A 147 -10.01 3.35 -0.36
C LEU A 147 -11.00 4.49 -0.08
N VAL A 148 -10.49 5.66 0.29
CA VAL A 148 -11.26 6.91 0.36
C VAL A 148 -10.66 7.92 -0.62
N LYS A 149 -11.49 8.45 -1.53
CA LYS A 149 -11.06 9.39 -2.57
C LYS A 149 -12.00 10.58 -2.65
N SER A 150 -11.56 11.75 -2.21
CA SER A 150 -12.42 12.95 -2.13
C SER A 150 -13.69 12.69 -1.30
N ASP A 151 -14.84 12.80 -1.92
CA ASP A 151 -16.16 12.59 -1.30
C ASP A 151 -16.65 11.13 -1.47
N PHE A 152 -15.81 10.24 -2.01
CA PHE A 152 -16.21 8.87 -2.27
C PHE A 152 -15.47 7.88 -1.36
N GLU A 153 -16.21 6.89 -0.90
CA GLU A 153 -15.73 5.75 -0.14
C GLU A 153 -15.92 4.49 -0.99
N TYR A 154 -14.83 3.76 -1.19
CA TYR A 154 -14.80 2.52 -1.94
C TYR A 154 -14.82 1.37 -0.96
N MET A 155 -15.85 0.55 -1.04
CA MET A 155 -16.13 -0.51 -0.08
C MET A 155 -16.13 -1.86 -0.76
N VAL A 156 -15.83 -2.90 0.02
CA VAL A 156 -15.87 -4.30 -0.42
C VAL A 156 -16.47 -5.18 0.66
N HIS A 157 -17.32 -6.12 0.25
CA HIS A 157 -17.78 -7.23 1.05
C HIS A 157 -17.11 -8.51 0.55
N GLY A 158 -16.52 -9.28 1.46
CA GLY A 158 -15.79 -10.51 1.13
C GLY A 158 -14.27 -10.33 1.17
N LYS A 159 -13.55 -10.85 0.17
CA LYS A 159 -12.08 -10.89 0.18
C LYS A 159 -11.44 -9.53 -0.15
N LEU A 160 -11.33 -8.67 0.86
CA LEU A 160 -10.66 -7.35 0.78
C LEU A 160 -9.26 -7.47 0.15
N GLU A 161 -8.52 -8.51 0.48
CA GLU A 161 -7.17 -8.77 -0.01
C GLU A 161 -7.09 -8.84 -1.55
N GLN A 162 -8.06 -9.48 -2.19
CA GLN A 162 -8.09 -9.58 -3.66
C GLN A 162 -8.34 -8.21 -4.31
N VAL A 163 -9.24 -7.41 -3.75
CA VAL A 163 -9.53 -6.06 -4.26
C VAL A 163 -8.32 -5.14 -4.09
N ARG A 164 -7.67 -5.22 -2.93
CA ARG A 164 -6.46 -4.45 -2.68
C ARG A 164 -5.34 -4.86 -3.63
N LEU A 165 -5.15 -6.16 -3.88
CA LEU A 165 -4.18 -6.67 -4.83
C LEU A 165 -4.43 -6.14 -6.26
N LYS A 166 -5.68 -6.14 -6.73
CA LYS A 166 -6.04 -5.59 -8.05
C LYS A 166 -5.75 -4.10 -8.16
N LEU A 167 -6.10 -3.32 -7.12
CA LEU A 167 -5.78 -1.88 -7.08
C LEU A 167 -4.26 -1.66 -7.19
N LEU A 168 -3.48 -2.40 -6.44
CA LEU A 168 -2.01 -2.29 -6.46
C LEU A 168 -1.43 -2.74 -7.80
N ALA A 169 -1.95 -3.81 -8.39
CA ALA A 169 -1.56 -4.24 -9.72
C ALA A 169 -1.87 -3.19 -10.79
N HIS A 170 -3.02 -2.50 -10.67
CA HIS A 170 -3.38 -1.42 -11.59
C HIS A 170 -2.41 -0.23 -11.50
N ILE A 171 -2.03 0.20 -10.30
CA ILE A 171 -1.06 1.31 -10.16
C ILE A 171 0.38 0.93 -10.51
N ALA A 172 0.70 -0.37 -10.51
CA ALA A 172 2.00 -0.95 -10.83
C ALA A 172 2.00 -1.73 -12.15
N MET A 173 1.09 -1.39 -13.08
CA MET A 173 0.78 -2.15 -14.31
C MET A 173 1.98 -2.33 -15.26
N THR A 174 2.99 -1.48 -15.13
CA THR A 174 4.21 -1.55 -15.95
C THR A 174 5.45 -1.61 -15.08
N ASN A 175 6.61 -1.82 -15.69
CA ASN A 175 7.89 -1.73 -14.99
C ASN A 175 8.32 -0.30 -14.65
N LEU A 176 7.45 0.70 -14.84
CA LEU A 176 7.68 2.08 -14.47
C LEU A 176 6.73 2.48 -13.34
N TRP A 177 7.19 2.43 -12.10
CA TRP A 177 6.41 2.82 -10.93
C TRP A 177 6.63 4.29 -10.60
N ASN A 178 5.57 5.07 -10.69
CA ASN A 178 5.64 6.51 -10.46
C ASN A 178 5.12 6.88 -9.06
N SER A 179 6.05 7.08 -8.13
CA SER A 179 5.73 7.39 -6.73
C SER A 179 5.15 8.80 -6.51
N THR A 180 5.10 9.63 -7.56
CA THR A 180 4.74 11.04 -7.43
C THR A 180 3.32 11.38 -7.87
N LYS A 181 2.54 10.41 -8.36
CA LYS A 181 1.26 10.68 -9.01
C LYS A 181 0.13 9.74 -8.58
N GLY A 182 -1.11 10.22 -8.75
CA GLY A 182 -2.34 9.44 -8.74
C GLY A 182 -2.61 8.68 -7.45
N ASP A 183 -3.06 7.47 -7.61
CA ASP A 183 -3.45 6.60 -6.51
C ASP A 183 -2.27 6.10 -5.68
N TRP A 184 -1.06 6.07 -6.27
CA TRP A 184 0.17 5.82 -5.52
C TRP A 184 0.32 6.76 -4.32
N LEU A 185 0.19 8.07 -4.56
CA LEU A 185 0.30 9.07 -3.48
C LEU A 185 -0.81 8.95 -2.44
N LYS A 186 -2.00 8.49 -2.82
CA LYS A 186 -3.10 8.29 -1.86
C LYS A 186 -2.79 7.14 -0.91
N ILE A 187 -2.40 6.00 -1.47
CA ILE A 187 -2.01 4.84 -0.67
C ILE A 187 -0.82 5.18 0.24
N LYS A 188 0.15 5.95 -0.28
CA LYS A 188 1.27 6.45 0.53
C LYS A 188 0.80 7.30 1.72
N LYS A 189 -0.20 8.17 1.51
CA LYS A 189 -0.77 8.98 2.59
C LYS A 189 -1.53 8.12 3.62
N GLU A 190 -2.26 7.10 3.17
CA GLU A 190 -2.93 6.15 4.05
C GLU A 190 -1.94 5.45 4.98
N TRP A 191 -0.85 4.93 4.42
CA TRP A 191 0.20 4.29 5.20
C TRP A 191 0.91 5.26 6.14
N ASN A 192 1.29 6.44 5.65
CA ASN A 192 1.96 7.45 6.47
C ASN A 192 1.08 7.97 7.62
N ALA A 193 -0.25 7.88 7.51
CA ALA A 193 -1.15 8.20 8.61
C ALA A 193 -1.18 7.12 9.71
N LYS A 194 -0.80 5.89 9.38
CA LYS A 194 -0.74 4.75 10.30
C LYS A 194 0.66 4.56 10.88
N ILE A 195 1.70 4.80 10.05
CA ILE A 195 3.09 4.64 10.46
C ILE A 195 3.53 5.94 11.12
N GLU A 196 3.57 5.94 12.43
CA GLU A 196 4.32 6.97 13.15
C GLU A 196 5.79 6.76 12.82
N ASP A 197 6.51 7.86 12.58
CA ASP A 197 7.91 7.73 12.21
C ASP A 197 8.71 7.18 13.39
N ALA A 198 9.31 6.03 13.18
CA ALA A 198 10.15 5.40 14.18
C ALA A 198 11.41 6.24 14.36
N GLY A 199 11.34 7.02 15.38
CA GLY A 199 12.19 8.03 15.95
C GLY A 199 13.70 7.92 15.92
N GLU A 200 14.26 6.94 15.30
CA GLU A 200 15.73 6.89 15.25
C GLU A 200 16.31 7.86 14.22
N ARG A 201 15.55 8.19 13.20
CA ARG A 201 15.87 9.30 12.28
C ARG A 201 15.57 10.65 12.90
N HIS A 202 14.75 10.65 13.88
CA HIS A 202 14.38 11.70 14.79
C HIS A 202 14.95 11.35 16.13
N ASN A 203 16.21 11.62 16.34
CA ASN A 203 16.77 11.54 17.68
C ASN A 203 15.79 12.25 18.64
N ILE A 204 15.10 11.49 19.48
CA ILE A 204 14.04 11.95 20.38
C ILE A 204 14.56 13.11 21.23
N ASP A 205 15.85 13.14 21.53
CA ASP A 205 16.53 14.19 22.24
C ASP A 205 16.90 15.41 21.36
N ASN A 206 16.67 15.33 20.07
CA ASN A 206 16.92 16.44 19.16
C ASN A 206 15.64 17.02 18.57
N PRO A 207 15.08 18.08 19.17
CA PRO A 207 13.82 18.67 18.75
C PRO A 207 13.77 19.18 17.30
N LYS A 208 14.91 19.19 16.60
CA LYS A 208 14.97 19.51 15.16
C LYS A 208 14.35 18.44 14.26
N TYR A 209 14.20 17.22 14.74
CA TYR A 209 13.70 16.08 14.00
C TYR A 209 12.30 15.65 14.44
N ALA A 210 11.79 16.19 15.53
CA ALA A 210 10.48 15.88 16.09
C ALA A 210 9.28 16.42 15.27
N THR A 211 9.51 17.07 14.14
CA THR A 211 8.44 17.57 13.28
C THR A 211 8.27 16.70 12.05
N ARG A 212 7.02 16.28 11.82
CA ARG A 212 6.54 15.55 10.64
C ARG A 212 7.04 16.10 9.29
N GLU A 213 7.44 17.37 9.26
CA GLU A 213 8.01 18.07 8.11
C GLU A 213 9.43 17.59 7.76
N GLY A 214 10.19 17.08 8.70
CA GLY A 214 11.51 16.50 8.46
C GLY A 214 11.48 15.17 7.70
N CYS A 215 10.43 14.37 7.87
CA CYS A 215 10.29 13.04 7.27
C CYS A 215 10.09 13.06 5.76
N TRP A 216 9.55 14.14 5.22
CA TRP A 216 9.21 14.25 3.79
C TRP A 216 10.39 14.56 2.88
N GLN A 217 11.52 14.88 3.45
CA GLN A 217 12.67 15.39 2.70
C GLN A 217 13.79 14.37 2.49
N GLY A 218 13.67 13.17 3.03
CA GLY A 218 14.74 12.18 3.09
C GLY A 218 15.10 11.48 1.78
N SER A 219 14.27 11.51 0.75
CA SER A 219 14.57 10.80 -0.50
C SER A 219 15.40 11.58 -1.51
N SER A 220 15.77 12.80 -1.18
CA SER A 220 16.62 13.61 -2.05
C SER A 220 17.69 14.27 -1.22
N GLY A 221 18.94 14.08 -1.51
CA GLY A 221 20.08 14.78 -0.86
C GLY A 221 19.98 16.31 -0.78
N PHE A 222 18.75 16.82 -0.73
CA PHE A 222 18.36 18.23 -0.69
C PHE A 222 17.94 18.73 0.70
N SER A 223 17.79 17.82 1.66
CA SER A 223 17.39 18.18 3.04
C SER A 223 18.40 19.11 3.73
N ASN A 224 19.61 19.23 3.20
CA ASN A 224 20.62 20.15 3.70
C ASN A 224 20.39 21.64 3.30
N VAL A 225 19.42 21.93 2.44
CA VAL A 225 19.30 23.26 1.84
C VAL A 225 18.07 24.04 2.33
N VAL A 226 17.03 23.40 2.83
CA VAL A 226 15.72 24.06 2.93
C VAL A 226 15.25 24.32 4.35
N LEU A 227 15.80 23.71 5.39
CA LEU A 227 15.38 23.94 6.77
C LEU A 227 16.46 24.64 7.63
N SER A 228 17.15 25.61 7.06
CA SER A 228 17.65 26.68 7.89
C SER A 228 16.42 27.39 8.46
N LYS A 229 16.12 27.19 9.77
CA LYS A 229 15.12 28.02 10.44
C LYS A 229 15.56 29.47 10.26
N ARG A 230 14.81 30.19 9.43
CA ARG A 230 14.95 31.63 9.33
C ARG A 230 14.49 32.22 10.64
N LYS A 231 15.38 32.54 11.55
CA LYS A 231 15.09 33.38 12.69
C LYS A 231 15.16 34.80 12.22
N VAL A 232 14.09 35.56 12.40
CA VAL A 232 14.09 37.00 12.25
C VAL A 232 14.54 37.56 13.59
N GLU A 233 15.78 38.00 13.68
CA GLU A 233 16.30 38.73 14.82
C GLU A 233 16.70 40.13 14.32
N ASP A 234 16.18 41.16 14.96
CA ASP A 234 16.41 42.58 14.60
C ASP A 234 16.09 42.92 13.12
N GLY A 235 15.00 42.38 12.59
CA GLY A 235 14.58 42.63 11.20
C GLY A 235 15.51 42.00 10.13
N LYS A 236 16.51 41.23 10.52
CA LYS A 236 17.41 40.51 9.60
C LYS A 236 17.20 39.01 9.69
N ILE A 237 17.13 38.37 8.52
CA ILE A 237 17.03 36.92 8.40
C ILE A 237 18.41 36.31 8.72
N LYS A 238 18.57 35.73 9.90
CA LYS A 238 19.73 34.89 10.21
C LYS A 238 19.46 33.46 9.82
N VAL A 239 20.31 32.92 8.97
CA VAL A 239 20.31 31.51 8.54
C VAL A 239 21.25 30.75 9.47
N ASP A 240 20.71 29.84 10.29
CA ASP A 240 21.56 28.97 11.11
C ASP A 240 22.19 27.89 10.20
N ASN A 241 23.43 28.11 9.82
CA ASN A 241 24.23 27.22 8.97
C ASN A 241 24.85 26.05 9.75
N LYS A 242 24.35 25.68 10.94
CA LYS A 242 24.82 24.48 11.62
C LYS A 242 24.51 23.28 10.71
N LYS A 243 25.56 22.70 10.13
CA LYS A 243 25.51 21.44 9.40
C LYS A 243 24.80 20.40 10.28
N SER A 244 23.72 19.86 9.80
CA SER A 244 23.13 18.65 10.39
C SER A 244 24.21 17.59 10.41
N LEU A 245 24.62 17.14 11.59
CA LEU A 245 25.61 16.09 11.77
C LEU A 245 25.06 14.71 11.43
N ASN A 246 23.73 14.59 11.30
CA ASN A 246 23.08 13.32 11.02
C ASN A 246 22.86 13.18 9.52
N GLY A 247 23.45 12.17 8.94
CA GLY A 247 23.21 11.76 7.56
C GLY A 247 21.72 11.50 7.37
N ASN A 248 21.18 11.94 6.24
CA ASN A 248 19.77 11.75 5.90
C ASN A 248 19.58 10.36 5.31
N ALA A 249 19.26 9.40 6.15
CA ALA A 249 18.80 8.11 5.68
C ALA A 249 17.43 8.31 4.97
N SER A 250 17.26 7.74 3.78
CA SER A 250 16.02 7.82 3.02
C SER A 250 14.94 6.94 3.64
N VAL A 251 13.69 7.42 3.60
CA VAL A 251 12.52 6.66 4.06
C VAL A 251 11.99 5.82 2.91
N LEU A 252 11.89 4.51 3.11
CA LEU A 252 11.31 3.60 2.12
C LEU A 252 9.82 3.96 1.90
N ASP A 253 9.37 3.93 0.65
CA ASP A 253 7.98 4.24 0.30
C ASP A 253 7.05 3.09 0.72
N PRO A 254 6.10 3.31 1.63
CA PRO A 254 5.23 2.24 2.10
C PRO A 254 4.27 1.70 1.03
N THR A 255 3.96 2.48 -0.02
CA THR A 255 3.20 1.95 -1.17
C THR A 255 4.03 0.95 -1.96
N ALA A 256 5.33 1.26 -2.19
CA ALA A 256 6.24 0.30 -2.82
C ALA A 256 6.37 -0.98 -1.98
N CYS A 257 6.43 -0.84 -0.64
CA CYS A 257 6.44 -1.98 0.28
C CYS A 257 5.19 -2.86 0.08
N GLU A 258 4.01 -2.26 0.04
CA GLU A 258 2.75 -3.00 -0.12
C GLU A 258 2.67 -3.67 -1.50
N VAL A 259 3.04 -2.96 -2.57
CA VAL A 259 3.06 -3.55 -3.92
C VAL A 259 4.01 -4.75 -3.97
N ILE A 260 5.23 -4.60 -3.46
CA ILE A 260 6.22 -5.69 -3.43
C ILE A 260 5.67 -6.89 -2.65
N LEU A 261 5.16 -6.65 -1.46
CA LEU A 261 4.62 -7.70 -0.60
C LEU A 261 3.50 -8.49 -1.30
N ARG A 262 2.50 -7.80 -1.82
CA ARG A 262 1.32 -8.46 -2.41
C ARG A 262 1.56 -9.07 -3.78
N MET A 263 2.51 -8.53 -4.56
CA MET A 263 2.83 -9.07 -5.87
C MET A 263 3.79 -10.26 -5.83
N PHE A 264 4.64 -10.34 -4.80
CA PHE A 264 5.73 -11.31 -4.75
C PHE A 264 5.65 -12.28 -3.55
N MET A 265 4.61 -12.19 -2.73
CA MET A 265 4.31 -13.19 -1.71
C MET A 265 3.48 -14.33 -2.33
N PRO A 266 3.87 -15.61 -2.17
CA PRO A 266 3.03 -16.72 -2.61
C PRO A 266 1.70 -16.77 -1.83
N THR A 267 0.68 -17.41 -2.41
CA THR A 267 -0.68 -17.48 -1.83
C THR A 267 -0.67 -18.05 -0.41
N ASP A 268 0.14 -19.08 -0.18
CA ASP A 268 0.27 -19.74 1.12
C ASP A 268 1.52 -19.25 1.90
N GLY A 269 2.14 -18.16 1.42
CA GLY A 269 3.32 -17.59 2.05
C GLY A 269 2.97 -16.90 3.37
N VAL A 270 3.87 -17.03 4.33
CA VAL A 270 3.70 -16.50 5.69
C VAL A 270 4.85 -15.58 6.09
N ARG A 271 6.10 -15.89 5.68
CA ARG A 271 7.31 -15.31 6.27
C ARG A 271 8.11 -14.47 5.30
N VAL A 272 8.45 -13.28 5.76
CA VAL A 272 9.31 -12.32 5.04
C VAL A 272 10.60 -12.11 5.81
N TYR A 273 11.72 -12.09 5.10
CA TYR A 273 13.03 -11.74 5.67
C TYR A 273 13.64 -10.54 4.96
N ASN A 274 14.21 -9.62 5.74
CA ASN A 274 14.97 -8.48 5.23
C ASN A 274 16.37 -8.47 5.85
N PRO A 275 17.42 -8.81 5.08
CA PRO A 275 18.79 -8.86 5.61
C PRO A 275 19.37 -7.48 5.95
N PHE A 276 18.80 -6.39 5.45
CA PHE A 276 19.21 -5.02 5.74
C PHE A 276 18.00 -4.21 6.14
N GLY A 277 17.52 -4.44 7.37
CA GLY A 277 16.19 -4.05 7.86
C GLY A 277 15.87 -2.57 7.77
N GLY A 278 16.84 -1.73 8.06
CA GLY A 278 16.68 -0.28 7.99
C GLY A 278 15.49 0.23 8.80
N GLY A 279 14.72 1.17 8.19
CA GLY A 279 13.55 1.76 8.82
C GLY A 279 12.35 0.81 8.94
N VAL A 280 11.33 1.28 9.63
CA VAL A 280 10.16 0.48 10.03
C VAL A 280 9.22 0.11 8.88
N GLN A 281 9.24 0.84 7.77
CA GLN A 281 8.17 0.85 6.77
C GLN A 281 7.81 -0.53 6.21
N PHE A 282 8.81 -1.31 5.77
CA PHE A 282 8.53 -2.62 5.19
C PHE A 282 7.98 -3.60 6.22
N GLY A 283 8.57 -3.62 7.42
CA GLY A 283 8.10 -4.47 8.50
C GLY A 283 6.72 -4.08 9.01
N TYR A 284 6.44 -2.79 9.15
CA TYR A 284 5.11 -2.32 9.54
C TYR A 284 4.04 -2.73 8.52
N VAL A 285 4.29 -2.49 7.22
CA VAL A 285 3.36 -2.90 6.15
C VAL A 285 3.16 -4.42 6.15
N THR A 286 4.23 -5.18 6.36
CA THR A 286 4.18 -6.63 6.40
C THR A 286 3.36 -7.13 7.60
N GLY A 287 3.63 -6.64 8.81
CA GLY A 287 2.89 -7.00 10.02
C GLY A 287 1.41 -6.60 9.96
N ALA A 288 1.12 -5.38 9.51
CA ALA A 288 -0.24 -4.89 9.32
C ALA A 288 -1.01 -5.65 8.23
N SER A 289 -0.31 -6.33 7.32
CA SER A 289 -0.91 -7.22 6.31
C SER A 289 -1.05 -8.67 6.78
N GLY A 290 -0.74 -8.96 8.04
CA GLY A 290 -0.92 -10.28 8.65
C GLY A 290 0.19 -11.29 8.38
N TYR A 291 1.35 -10.86 7.86
CA TYR A 291 2.51 -11.72 7.61
C TYR A 291 3.55 -11.62 8.72
N GLU A 292 4.35 -12.67 8.88
CA GLU A 292 5.50 -12.67 9.76
C GLU A 292 6.66 -11.92 9.10
N TYR A 293 7.31 -11.05 9.87
CA TYR A 293 8.46 -10.29 9.39
C TYR A 293 9.65 -10.44 10.32
N MET A 294 10.80 -10.78 9.76
CA MET A 294 12.08 -10.70 10.45
C MET A 294 13.07 -9.88 9.64
N ALA A 295 13.82 -9.03 10.33
CA ALA A 295 14.92 -8.31 9.73
C ALA A 295 16.16 -8.34 10.61
N THR A 296 17.32 -8.26 9.97
CA THR A 296 18.58 -7.92 10.65
C THR A 296 18.90 -6.45 10.41
N GLU A 297 19.27 -5.74 11.45
CA GLU A 297 19.71 -4.35 11.43
C GLU A 297 20.90 -4.22 12.38
N ILE A 298 21.94 -3.56 11.91
CA ILE A 298 23.18 -3.46 12.68
C ILE A 298 23.08 -2.46 13.83
N ARG A 299 22.27 -1.41 13.67
CA ARG A 299 22.10 -0.34 14.64
C ARG A 299 21.11 -0.75 15.72
N LYS A 300 21.56 -0.66 16.98
CA LYS A 300 20.69 -0.97 18.12
C LYS A 300 19.54 0.00 18.25
N ASN A 301 19.79 1.31 18.10
CA ASN A 301 18.76 2.34 18.19
C ASN A 301 17.63 2.14 17.18
N GLN A 302 17.95 1.70 15.96
CA GLN A 302 16.96 1.41 14.93
C GLN A 302 16.12 0.18 15.27
N CYS A 303 16.78 -0.89 15.73
CA CYS A 303 16.08 -2.10 16.18
C CYS A 303 15.08 -1.78 17.30
N ASP A 304 15.53 -1.02 18.31
CA ASP A 304 14.72 -0.66 19.47
C ASP A 304 13.49 0.16 19.03
N ALA A 305 13.67 1.18 18.19
CA ALA A 305 12.60 2.04 17.70
C ALA A 305 11.58 1.27 16.84
N ASN A 306 12.06 0.43 15.91
CA ASN A 306 11.21 -0.36 15.05
C ASN A 306 10.39 -1.41 15.82
N ASN A 307 11.01 -2.11 16.75
CA ASN A 307 10.35 -3.10 17.59
C ASN A 307 9.30 -2.46 18.52
N ALA A 308 9.59 -1.27 19.05
CA ALA A 308 8.61 -0.53 19.86
C ALA A 308 7.38 -0.12 19.04
N LEU A 309 7.60 0.40 17.82
CA LEU A 309 6.50 0.82 16.97
C LEU A 309 5.65 -0.33 16.43
N CYS A 310 6.25 -1.50 16.24
CA CYS A 310 5.57 -2.71 15.77
C CYS A 310 5.17 -3.67 16.89
N SER A 311 5.12 -3.21 18.16
CA SER A 311 4.79 -4.04 19.33
C SER A 311 3.43 -4.73 19.24
N ASP A 312 2.49 -4.13 18.54
CA ASP A 312 1.14 -4.69 18.31
C ASP A 312 1.10 -5.82 17.28
N PHE A 313 2.17 -6.00 16.51
CA PHE A 313 2.27 -7.06 15.51
C PHE A 313 3.06 -8.24 16.07
N TYR A 314 2.36 -9.28 16.45
CA TYR A 314 2.91 -10.45 17.15
C TYR A 314 4.16 -11.06 16.50
N ASN A 315 4.26 -11.07 15.17
CA ASN A 315 5.32 -11.74 14.43
C ASN A 315 6.22 -10.76 13.63
N THR A 316 6.36 -9.51 14.08
CA THR A 316 7.20 -8.52 13.42
C THR A 316 8.38 -8.15 14.32
N LYS A 317 9.63 -8.42 13.83
CA LYS A 317 10.82 -8.25 14.67
C LYS A 317 12.06 -7.81 13.89
N TRP A 318 12.80 -6.88 14.45
CA TRP A 318 14.19 -6.57 14.09
C TRP A 318 15.16 -7.16 15.11
N ILE A 319 16.20 -7.82 14.61
CA ILE A 319 17.28 -8.40 15.39
C ILE A 319 18.51 -7.55 15.14
N GLN A 320 19.16 -7.07 16.21
CA GLN A 320 20.46 -6.41 16.10
C GLN A 320 21.50 -7.44 15.70
N ALA A 321 21.94 -7.40 14.44
CA ALA A 321 22.94 -8.31 13.92
C ALA A 321 23.57 -7.76 12.63
N ASP A 322 24.80 -8.15 12.37
CA ASP A 322 25.45 -7.96 11.08
C ASP A 322 25.00 -9.06 10.11
N SER A 323 24.34 -8.66 9.03
CA SER A 323 23.79 -9.57 8.01
C SER A 323 24.84 -10.38 7.28
N SER A 324 26.08 -9.90 7.22
CA SER A 324 27.18 -10.62 6.59
C SER A 324 27.64 -11.84 7.39
N THR A 325 27.36 -11.85 8.70
CA THR A 325 27.76 -12.92 9.63
C THR A 325 26.57 -13.68 10.22
N TYR A 326 25.40 -13.07 10.32
CA TYR A 326 24.21 -13.67 10.91
C TYR A 326 23.67 -14.83 10.06
N GLU A 327 23.29 -15.92 10.70
CA GLU A 327 22.69 -17.10 10.07
C GLU A 327 21.21 -17.20 10.48
N PRO A 328 20.25 -16.81 9.59
CA PRO A 328 18.83 -17.02 9.85
C PRO A 328 18.50 -18.51 9.97
N LYS A 329 17.64 -18.87 10.94
CA LYS A 329 17.35 -20.28 11.23
C LYS A 329 16.10 -20.82 10.55
N GLN A 330 15.24 -19.93 10.07
CA GLN A 330 13.95 -20.29 9.46
C GLN A 330 14.01 -20.16 7.94
N LYS A 331 13.08 -20.78 7.25
CA LYS A 331 12.85 -20.59 5.81
C LYS A 331 11.85 -19.46 5.60
N TYR A 332 12.00 -18.75 4.49
CA TYR A 332 11.21 -17.57 4.15
C TYR A 332 10.62 -17.65 2.75
N ASP A 333 9.43 -17.05 2.58
CA ASP A 333 8.62 -17.08 1.38
C ASP A 333 8.83 -15.86 0.49
N LEU A 334 9.38 -14.79 1.07
CA LEU A 334 9.80 -13.59 0.35
C LEU A 334 11.05 -13.01 1.04
N ILE A 335 12.06 -12.70 0.25
CA ILE A 335 13.17 -11.88 0.72
C ILE A 335 13.05 -10.49 0.09
N PHE A 336 13.10 -9.47 0.92
CA PHE A 336 13.18 -8.09 0.47
C PHE A 336 14.43 -7.43 1.02
N SER A 337 15.08 -6.58 0.23
CA SER A 337 16.20 -5.79 0.69
C SER A 337 16.23 -4.40 0.05
N CYS A 338 16.43 -3.39 0.88
CA CYS A 338 16.86 -2.08 0.46
C CYS A 338 18.15 -1.75 1.22
N PRO A 339 19.31 -2.23 0.69
CA PRO A 339 20.58 -2.15 1.40
C PRO A 339 21.11 -0.71 1.46
N PRO A 340 22.08 -0.42 2.31
CA PRO A 340 22.79 0.85 2.25
C PRO A 340 23.44 1.06 0.87
N TYR A 341 23.50 2.31 0.42
CA TYR A 341 24.17 2.67 -0.84
C TYR A 341 25.56 3.19 -0.54
N TYR A 342 26.57 2.65 -1.19
CA TYR A 342 27.96 2.97 -0.92
C TYR A 342 28.24 4.46 -0.86
N ARG A 343 28.65 4.96 0.30
CA ARG A 343 29.01 6.36 0.62
C ARG A 343 27.90 7.39 0.35
N VAL A 344 26.63 6.96 0.26
CA VAL A 344 25.51 7.89 0.01
C VAL A 344 24.91 8.39 1.31
N GLU A 345 24.77 7.52 2.31
CA GLU A 345 24.14 7.82 3.59
C GLU A 345 25.11 7.60 4.76
N LYS A 346 24.82 8.20 5.91
CA LYS A 346 25.56 7.95 7.14
C LYS A 346 24.60 7.36 8.16
N TYR A 347 24.96 6.21 8.66
CA TYR A 347 24.20 5.50 9.69
C TYR A 347 24.97 5.59 11.01
N LEU A 348 24.30 6.13 12.03
CA LEU A 348 24.88 6.35 13.35
C LEU A 348 24.03 5.66 14.40
N ASP A 349 24.65 5.15 15.47
CA ASP A 349 23.98 4.57 16.62
C ASP A 349 23.80 5.60 17.74
N TYR A 350 23.35 5.19 18.93
CA TYR A 350 23.07 6.04 20.09
C TYR A 350 24.23 6.94 20.52
N ASP A 351 25.46 6.46 20.37
CA ASP A 351 26.69 7.20 20.69
C ASP A 351 27.10 8.23 19.63
N GLY A 352 26.35 8.30 18.52
CA GLY A 352 26.65 9.19 17.40
C GLY A 352 27.76 8.70 16.47
N ASN A 353 28.20 7.45 16.65
CA ASN A 353 29.21 6.80 15.81
C ASN A 353 28.58 5.76 14.87
N PRO A 354 29.21 5.46 13.72
CA PRO A 354 28.84 4.29 12.94
C PRO A 354 29.02 3.02 13.78
N PRO A 355 28.04 2.09 13.75
CA PRO A 355 28.18 0.80 14.45
C PRO A 355 29.33 -0.02 13.84
N GLU A 356 29.89 -0.90 14.63
CA GLU A 356 30.85 -1.88 14.13
C GLU A 356 30.22 -2.74 13.05
N GLY A 357 30.90 -2.94 11.91
CA GLY A 357 30.39 -3.68 10.76
C GLY A 357 29.53 -2.86 9.80
N GLU A 358 29.39 -1.52 9.98
CA GLU A 358 28.71 -0.66 9.04
C GLU A 358 29.40 -0.65 7.67
N ILE A 359 28.74 -1.23 6.66
CA ILE A 359 29.37 -1.49 5.36
C ILE A 359 29.55 -0.24 4.49
N ASN A 360 28.70 0.78 4.67
CA ASN A 360 28.74 2.00 3.87
C ASN A 360 30.04 2.81 4.05
N HIS A 361 30.78 2.57 5.11
CA HIS A 361 32.04 3.24 5.44
C HIS A 361 33.29 2.40 5.13
N LEU A 362 33.15 1.22 4.53
CA LEU A 362 34.29 0.42 4.11
C LEU A 362 35.21 1.18 3.16
N ALA A 363 36.49 0.86 3.17
CA ALA A 363 37.52 1.65 2.50
C ALA A 363 37.33 1.63 0.98
N THR A 364 36.95 0.50 0.42
CA THR A 364 36.77 0.29 -1.01
C THR A 364 35.36 -0.14 -1.35
N TYR A 365 34.97 0.10 -2.60
CA TYR A 365 33.69 -0.38 -3.12
C TYR A 365 33.65 -1.91 -3.21
N ASP A 366 34.77 -2.55 -3.50
CA ASP A 366 34.84 -4.01 -3.57
C ASP A 366 34.58 -4.65 -2.21
N GLU A 367 35.17 -4.13 -1.13
CA GLU A 367 34.88 -4.59 0.24
C GLU A 367 33.40 -4.39 0.59
N PHE A 368 32.82 -3.25 0.23
CA PHE A 368 31.39 -2.99 0.41
C PHE A 368 30.53 -4.04 -0.32
N ARG A 369 30.80 -4.24 -1.61
CA ARG A 369 30.07 -5.19 -2.47
C ARG A 369 30.18 -6.61 -1.91
N ASP A 370 31.37 -7.06 -1.58
CA ASP A 370 31.62 -8.44 -1.14
C ASP A 370 30.95 -8.71 0.21
N THR A 371 30.96 -7.74 1.12
CA THR A 371 30.25 -7.83 2.40
C THR A 371 28.73 -7.84 2.21
N LEU A 372 28.20 -6.96 1.35
CA LEU A 372 26.78 -6.92 1.00
C LEU A 372 26.32 -8.27 0.43
N PHE A 373 27.08 -8.83 -0.52
CA PHE A 373 26.73 -10.09 -1.17
C PHE A 373 26.91 -11.30 -0.24
N SER A 374 27.79 -11.22 0.77
CA SER A 374 27.83 -12.21 1.84
C SER A 374 26.50 -12.29 2.60
N GLY A 375 25.92 -11.15 2.96
CA GLY A 375 24.59 -11.10 3.58
C GLY A 375 23.48 -11.66 2.67
N TYR A 376 23.53 -11.34 1.38
CA TYR A 376 22.56 -11.89 0.42
C TYR A 376 22.71 -13.41 0.24
N LYS A 377 23.93 -13.94 0.21
CA LYS A 377 24.15 -15.38 0.13
C LYS A 377 23.49 -16.12 1.29
N LYS A 378 23.60 -15.57 2.52
CA LYS A 378 22.92 -16.13 3.70
C LYS A 378 21.39 -16.04 3.58
N ALA A 379 20.88 -14.93 3.07
CA ALA A 379 19.44 -14.78 2.81
C ALA A 379 18.94 -15.78 1.74
N ILE A 380 19.69 -16.02 0.66
CA ILE A 380 19.37 -17.00 -0.39
C ILE A 380 19.32 -18.44 0.17
N ASN A 381 20.21 -18.78 1.10
CA ASN A 381 20.23 -20.10 1.73
C ASN A 381 18.96 -20.42 2.54
N VAL A 382 18.25 -19.39 3.01
CA VAL A 382 17.01 -19.54 3.77
C VAL A 382 15.75 -19.25 2.96
N MET A 383 15.87 -18.96 1.66
CA MET A 383 14.71 -18.91 0.77
C MET A 383 14.08 -20.29 0.60
N ASN A 384 12.76 -20.34 0.59
CA ASN A 384 12.02 -21.47 0.06
C ASN A 384 12.22 -21.59 -1.47
N GLU A 385 11.96 -22.77 -2.01
CA GLU A 385 11.89 -22.94 -3.45
C GLU A 385 10.63 -22.28 -4.01
N ASN A 386 10.71 -21.79 -5.25
CA ASN A 386 9.63 -21.09 -5.94
C ASN A 386 9.22 -19.77 -5.29
N THR A 387 10.20 -19.01 -4.77
CA THR A 387 10.00 -17.73 -4.11
C THR A 387 10.85 -16.61 -4.73
N PHE A 388 10.49 -15.36 -4.39
CA PHE A 388 11.16 -14.18 -4.91
C PHE A 388 12.17 -13.58 -3.91
N PHE A 389 13.24 -13.03 -4.45
CA PHE A 389 14.13 -12.09 -3.79
C PHE A 389 14.03 -10.75 -4.50
N VAL A 390 13.61 -9.72 -3.77
CA VAL A 390 13.41 -8.37 -4.32
C VAL A 390 14.43 -7.42 -3.72
N VAL A 391 15.19 -6.73 -4.56
CA VAL A 391 16.19 -5.75 -4.14
C VAL A 391 15.83 -4.38 -4.68
N MET A 392 15.63 -3.42 -3.79
CA MET A 392 15.54 -2.01 -4.17
C MET A 392 16.93 -1.39 -4.02
N THR A 393 17.51 -0.95 -5.13
CA THR A 393 18.88 -0.46 -5.16
C THR A 393 19.04 0.79 -6.03
N GLY A 394 20.11 1.49 -5.83
CA GLY A 394 20.53 2.62 -6.64
C GLY A 394 22.02 2.61 -6.84
N ASP A 395 22.46 3.09 -8.00
CA ASP A 395 23.87 3.22 -8.27
C ASP A 395 24.41 4.58 -7.78
N SER A 396 25.64 4.61 -7.34
CA SER A 396 26.36 5.82 -6.93
C SER A 396 27.59 6.04 -7.80
N ARG A 397 28.18 7.23 -7.71
CA ARG A 397 29.36 7.58 -8.49
C ARG A 397 30.60 7.68 -7.62
N ASP A 398 31.72 7.26 -8.19
CA ASP A 398 33.05 7.45 -7.60
C ASP A 398 33.46 8.93 -7.58
N LYS A 399 34.62 9.21 -7.00
CA LYS A 399 35.19 10.57 -6.95
C LYS A 399 35.47 11.18 -8.34
N ASN A 400 35.64 10.35 -9.37
CA ASN A 400 35.88 10.77 -10.75
C ASN A 400 34.57 10.99 -11.51
N GLY A 401 33.44 10.50 -10.95
CA GLY A 401 32.11 10.64 -11.49
C GLY A 401 31.62 9.48 -12.35
N ALA A 402 32.35 8.36 -12.40
CA ALA A 402 31.90 7.14 -12.99
C ALA A 402 30.94 6.40 -12.04
N TYR A 403 29.94 5.71 -12.57
CA TYR A 403 29.10 4.82 -11.76
C TYR A 403 29.90 3.57 -11.37
N TYR A 404 29.64 3.03 -10.17
CA TYR A 404 30.21 1.78 -9.72
C TYR A 404 29.66 0.56 -10.45
N GLY A 405 28.47 0.65 -11.02
CA GLY A 405 27.83 -0.47 -11.73
C GLY A 405 27.04 -1.40 -10.83
N CYS A 406 26.62 -0.92 -9.67
CA CYS A 406 25.96 -1.70 -8.61
C CYS A 406 24.77 -2.53 -9.13
N GLU A 407 23.95 -1.99 -10.05
CA GLU A 407 22.79 -2.70 -10.61
C GLU A 407 23.23 -3.96 -11.40
N ALA A 408 24.24 -3.80 -12.24
CA ALA A 408 24.79 -4.92 -13.06
C ALA A 408 25.43 -5.98 -12.17
N GLU A 409 26.15 -5.59 -11.12
CA GLU A 409 26.80 -6.54 -10.19
C GLU A 409 25.78 -7.33 -9.39
N HIS A 410 24.65 -6.73 -8.99
CA HIS A 410 23.54 -7.50 -8.38
C HIS A 410 23.02 -8.55 -9.33
N GLU A 411 22.78 -8.21 -10.59
CA GLU A 411 22.27 -9.19 -11.59
C GLU A 411 23.26 -10.34 -11.79
N LEU A 412 24.54 -10.06 -11.91
CA LEU A 412 25.56 -11.08 -12.05
C LEU A 412 25.64 -11.97 -10.82
N PHE A 413 25.69 -11.39 -9.62
CA PHE A 413 25.72 -12.12 -8.37
C PHE A 413 24.53 -13.08 -8.24
N PHE A 414 23.28 -12.59 -8.41
CA PHE A 414 22.11 -13.44 -8.25
C PHE A 414 22.04 -14.55 -9.32
N LYS A 415 22.51 -14.28 -10.54
CA LYS A 415 22.64 -15.28 -11.59
C LYS A 415 23.65 -16.37 -11.23
N GLU A 416 24.79 -16.01 -10.63
CA GLU A 416 25.79 -16.95 -10.11
C GLU A 416 25.23 -17.81 -8.98
N GLN A 417 24.31 -17.25 -8.16
CA GLN A 417 23.58 -17.99 -7.12
C GLN A 417 22.40 -18.79 -7.70
N ARG A 418 22.28 -18.92 -9.05
CA ARG A 418 21.25 -19.69 -9.76
C ARG A 418 19.83 -19.17 -9.59
N LEU A 419 19.65 -17.87 -9.30
CA LEU A 419 18.35 -17.22 -9.38
C LEU A 419 18.13 -16.63 -10.76
N HIS A 420 16.87 -16.64 -11.20
CA HIS A 420 16.48 -16.05 -12.47
C HIS A 420 16.22 -14.56 -12.30
N ILE A 421 16.76 -13.71 -13.17
CA ILE A 421 16.38 -12.29 -13.25
C ILE A 421 14.95 -12.26 -13.80
N TYR A 422 14.00 -11.83 -13.01
CA TYR A 422 12.58 -11.91 -13.33
C TYR A 422 11.99 -10.56 -13.78
N ASN A 423 12.19 -9.48 -12.99
CA ASN A 423 11.77 -8.14 -13.37
C ASN A 423 12.87 -7.10 -13.09
N ARG A 424 12.85 -6.04 -13.93
CA ARG A 424 13.61 -4.81 -13.77
C ARG A 424 12.63 -3.65 -13.72
N ILE A 425 12.40 -3.11 -12.55
CA ILE A 425 11.41 -2.06 -12.30
C ILE A 425 12.14 -0.75 -12.07
N VAL A 426 11.68 0.31 -12.72
CA VAL A 426 12.15 1.68 -12.54
C VAL A 426 11.20 2.37 -11.58
N TYR A 427 11.68 2.66 -10.37
CA TYR A 427 10.94 3.41 -9.36
C TYR A 427 11.27 4.90 -9.48
N LEU A 428 10.33 5.70 -9.98
CA LEU A 428 10.51 7.13 -10.18
C LEU A 428 10.28 7.91 -8.88
N GLU A 429 11.25 8.76 -8.57
CA GLU A 429 11.17 9.78 -7.54
C GLU A 429 10.83 11.16 -8.11
N SER A 430 10.65 12.16 -7.24
CA SER A 430 10.35 13.52 -7.68
C SER A 430 11.48 14.14 -8.49
N GLU A 431 11.19 14.57 -9.71
CA GLU A 431 12.12 15.33 -10.54
C GLU A 431 12.43 16.74 -9.98
N PHE A 432 11.48 17.32 -9.23
CA PHE A 432 11.58 18.72 -8.84
C PHE A 432 12.89 19.04 -8.10
N THR A 433 13.24 18.21 -7.13
CA THR A 433 14.46 18.36 -6.34
C THR A 433 15.70 18.07 -7.17
N ARG A 434 15.63 17.16 -8.13
CA ARG A 434 16.73 16.76 -9.00
C ARG A 434 17.07 17.84 -10.04
N ARG A 435 16.06 18.60 -10.51
CA ARG A 435 16.29 19.77 -11.41
C ARG A 435 17.17 20.84 -10.78
N ALA A 436 17.08 21.06 -9.48
CA ALA A 436 17.96 21.99 -8.79
C ALA A 436 19.42 21.48 -8.72
N GLN A 437 19.62 20.17 -8.61
CA GLN A 437 20.97 19.56 -8.69
C GLN A 437 21.54 19.66 -10.12
N ALA A 438 20.70 19.58 -11.15
CA ALA A 438 21.12 19.66 -12.54
C ALA A 438 21.90 20.92 -12.82
N LYS A 439 21.53 22.07 -12.25
CA LYS A 439 22.26 23.35 -12.39
C LYS A 439 23.73 23.25 -11.97
N LYS A 440 24.05 22.32 -11.03
CA LYS A 440 25.43 22.13 -10.53
C LYS A 440 26.21 21.06 -11.30
N THR A 441 25.55 20.17 -12.02
CA THR A 441 26.18 18.96 -12.56
C THR A 441 26.17 18.90 -14.10
N LEU A 442 25.27 19.61 -14.78
CA LEU A 442 25.12 19.53 -16.23
C LEU A 442 26.34 20.03 -17.02
N HIS A 443 27.12 20.99 -16.47
CA HIS A 443 28.35 21.44 -17.12
C HIS A 443 29.40 20.31 -17.23
N HIS A 444 29.34 19.33 -16.33
CA HIS A 444 30.11 18.08 -16.42
C HIS A 444 29.40 16.97 -17.22
N ARG A 445 28.27 17.26 -17.87
CA ARG A 445 27.41 16.27 -18.57
C ARG A 445 26.91 15.18 -17.65
N LYS A 446 26.77 15.47 -16.34
CA LYS A 446 26.23 14.55 -15.35
C LYS A 446 24.76 14.87 -15.11
N PHE A 447 23.88 13.95 -15.47
CA PHE A 447 22.45 14.06 -15.20
C PHE A 447 22.16 13.58 -13.78
N PRO A 448 21.41 14.36 -12.97
CA PRO A 448 20.95 13.90 -11.68
C PRO A 448 20.00 12.70 -11.84
N LYS A 449 20.19 11.71 -11.01
CA LYS A 449 19.36 10.51 -10.98
C LYS A 449 18.03 10.81 -10.28
N CYS A 450 16.91 10.46 -10.89
CA CYS A 450 15.56 10.61 -10.32
C CYS A 450 14.80 9.27 -10.23
N GLU A 451 15.54 8.17 -10.29
CA GLU A 451 14.97 6.83 -10.14
C GLU A 451 15.83 5.95 -9.24
N GLN A 452 15.21 4.91 -8.74
CA GLN A 452 15.85 3.72 -8.18
C GLN A 452 15.44 2.51 -9.00
N LYS A 453 16.16 1.41 -8.84
CA LYS A 453 15.80 0.14 -9.48
C LYS A 453 15.24 -0.83 -8.44
N ILE A 454 14.19 -1.52 -8.81
CA ILE A 454 13.74 -2.69 -8.05
C ILE A 454 14.01 -3.89 -8.95
N LEU A 455 15.00 -4.66 -8.53
CA LEU A 455 15.42 -5.88 -9.20
C LEU A 455 14.72 -7.06 -8.54
N VAL A 456 14.07 -7.89 -9.34
CA VAL A 456 13.30 -9.03 -8.86
C VAL A 456 13.94 -10.31 -9.38
N PHE A 457 14.32 -11.17 -8.45
CA PHE A 457 14.94 -12.45 -8.75
C PHE A 457 14.05 -13.59 -8.27
N TYR A 458 14.03 -14.68 -9.01
CA TYR A 458 13.22 -15.85 -8.67
C TYR A 458 14.09 -17.09 -8.49
N LYS A 459 13.86 -17.82 -7.41
CA LYS A 459 14.48 -19.11 -7.12
C LYS A 459 13.48 -20.22 -7.44
N GLY A 460 13.81 -21.14 -8.34
CA GLY A 460 12.97 -22.31 -8.66
C GLY A 460 12.41 -22.34 -10.07
N ASP A 461 11.33 -23.09 -10.27
CA ASP A 461 10.69 -23.26 -11.57
C ASP A 461 9.67 -22.14 -11.86
N MET A 462 9.99 -21.27 -12.82
CA MET A 462 9.14 -20.14 -13.21
C MET A 462 7.74 -20.56 -13.72
N LYS A 463 7.55 -21.81 -14.16
CA LYS A 463 6.23 -22.31 -14.60
C LYS A 463 5.23 -22.41 -13.45
N LYS A 464 5.73 -22.54 -12.21
CA LYS A 464 4.91 -22.61 -11.00
C LYS A 464 4.38 -21.28 -10.52
N ILE A 465 4.87 -20.14 -11.02
CA ILE A 465 4.45 -18.82 -10.58
C ILE A 465 2.94 -18.63 -10.72
N LYS A 466 2.36 -19.04 -11.85
CA LYS A 466 0.92 -18.89 -12.09
C LYS A 466 0.05 -19.69 -11.09
N GLU A 467 0.57 -20.80 -10.59
CA GLU A 467 -0.11 -21.67 -9.64
C GLU A 467 0.03 -21.18 -8.20
N LEU A 468 1.24 -20.76 -7.82
CA LEU A 468 1.59 -20.47 -6.43
C LEU A 468 1.30 -19.03 -6.00
N TYR A 469 1.12 -18.11 -6.93
CA TYR A 469 0.91 -16.70 -6.61
C TYR A 469 -0.54 -16.26 -6.84
N PRO A 470 -1.02 -15.25 -6.08
CA PRO A 470 -2.39 -14.81 -6.19
C PRO A 470 -2.78 -14.45 -7.63
N ASN A 471 -3.93 -14.92 -8.06
CA ASN A 471 -4.46 -14.55 -9.36
C ASN A 471 -4.96 -13.11 -9.34
N ILE A 472 -4.32 -12.25 -10.13
CA ILE A 472 -4.70 -10.84 -10.27
C ILE A 472 -5.93 -10.69 -11.19
N GLY A 473 -6.21 -11.70 -12.02
CA GLY A 473 -7.24 -11.64 -13.05
C GLY A 473 -6.79 -10.82 -14.27
N ARG A 474 -7.72 -10.56 -15.17
CA ARG A 474 -7.53 -9.55 -16.23
C ARG A 474 -7.83 -8.18 -15.65
N LEU A 475 -6.89 -7.26 -15.78
CA LEU A 475 -7.03 -5.87 -15.37
C LEU A 475 -7.90 -5.09 -16.36
#